data_2ec4ac586d5898d1e40e5467733a48ce
#
_entry.id   2ec4ac586d5898d1e40e5467733a48ce
#
_cell.length_a   1.000
_cell.length_b   1.000
_cell.length_c   1.000
_cell.angle_alpha   90.00
_cell.angle_beta   90.00
_cell.angle_gamma   90.00
#
_symmetry.space_group_name_H-M   'P 1'
#
loop_
_entity.id
_entity.type
_entity.pdbx_description
1 polymer ?
#
loop_
_entity_poly.entity_id
_entity_poly.type
_entity_poly.pdbx_seq_one_letter_code
_entity_poly.pdbx_strand_id
1 'polypeptide(L)'
;MKPLDRNQFVARKLGKLNNQIILDIGCRDQVFKKSLHGDFKYIGIDYDPENDDSEFINHNLENGLPEQLGKIDIINAMDVLEHVENIHDIFNDCFKKSEQKVAIALPNMAYYKFRLTFLFSGEISGKYIFHSKKIIDRHRWFTTYYNNINFVKTNTPKNWKIKHYNFIAQRKRNFIFYHLEKVLSKLFPKFFVYENIFIIEKV
;
A
#
# COMPACT_ATOMS: atom_id res chain seq x y z
N MET A 1 -16.46 -17.41 6.11
CA MET A 1 -15.18 -16.82 6.57
C MET A 1 -15.25 -15.31 6.36
N LYS A 2 -14.98 -14.51 7.39
CA LYS A 2 -14.99 -13.05 7.27
C LYS A 2 -13.90 -12.64 6.29
N PRO A 3 -14.17 -11.75 5.32
CA PRO A 3 -13.14 -11.32 4.39
C PRO A 3 -12.01 -10.61 5.16
N LEU A 4 -10.77 -10.86 4.77
CA LEU A 4 -9.59 -10.20 5.37
C LEU A 4 -9.52 -8.76 4.89
N ASP A 5 -9.21 -7.83 5.79
CA ASP A 5 -8.78 -6.50 5.37
C ASP A 5 -7.40 -6.56 4.70
N ARG A 6 -6.97 -5.46 4.09
CA ARG A 6 -5.71 -5.36 3.37
C ARG A 6 -4.50 -5.71 4.24
N ASN A 7 -4.43 -5.15 5.47
CA ASN A 7 -3.31 -5.39 6.39
C ASN A 7 -3.22 -6.86 6.79
N GLN A 8 -4.37 -7.47 7.15
CA GLN A 8 -4.47 -8.90 7.43
C GLN A 8 -4.09 -9.77 6.24
N PHE A 9 -4.48 -9.35 5.02
CA PHE A 9 -4.13 -10.06 3.80
C PHE A 9 -2.60 -10.07 3.60
N VAL A 10 -1.94 -8.93 3.71
CA VAL A 10 -0.49 -8.83 3.55
C VAL A 10 0.24 -9.54 4.67
N ALA A 11 -0.15 -9.34 5.93
CA ALA A 11 0.43 -10.06 7.07
C ALA A 11 0.37 -11.59 6.87
N ARG A 12 -0.77 -12.10 6.38
CA ARG A 12 -0.91 -13.53 6.05
C ARG A 12 0.02 -13.98 4.92
N LYS A 13 0.29 -13.10 3.93
CA LYS A 13 1.22 -13.39 2.82
C LYS A 13 2.68 -13.34 3.24
N LEU A 14 3.01 -12.52 4.22
CA LEU A 14 4.36 -12.50 4.82
C LEU A 14 4.61 -13.75 5.66
N GLY A 15 3.56 -14.33 6.26
CA GLY A 15 3.65 -15.52 7.10
C GLY A 15 3.98 -15.21 8.55
N LYS A 16 4.37 -16.25 9.32
CA LYS A 16 4.83 -16.09 10.69
C LYS A 16 6.27 -15.54 10.68
N LEU A 17 6.46 -14.45 11.40
CA LEU A 17 7.74 -13.75 11.51
C LEU A 17 8.63 -14.43 12.55
N ASN A 18 9.94 -14.35 12.36
CA ASN A 18 10.93 -14.94 13.25
C ASN A 18 12.15 -14.00 13.36
N ASN A 19 12.16 -13.18 14.41
CA ASN A 19 13.20 -12.20 14.72
C ASN A 19 13.52 -11.23 13.56
N GLN A 20 12.47 -10.77 12.84
CA GLN A 20 12.60 -9.89 11.68
C GLN A 20 12.36 -8.43 12.07
N ILE A 21 13.06 -7.52 11.40
CA ILE A 21 12.88 -6.08 11.53
C ILE A 21 11.94 -5.61 10.41
N ILE A 22 10.82 -4.99 10.80
CA ILE A 22 9.80 -4.50 9.89
C ILE A 22 9.75 -2.98 9.93
N LEU A 23 9.85 -2.37 8.76
CA LEU A 23 9.58 -0.96 8.57
C LEU A 23 8.20 -0.79 7.91
N ASP A 24 7.31 -0.05 8.55
CA ASP A 24 5.98 0.29 8.05
C ASP A 24 5.95 1.77 7.67
N ILE A 25 5.95 2.04 6.38
CA ILE A 25 5.96 3.39 5.82
C ILE A 25 4.50 3.86 5.66
N GLY A 26 4.16 5.04 6.21
CA GLY A 26 2.79 5.53 6.28
C GLY A 26 1.95 4.76 7.29
N CYS A 27 2.53 4.49 8.45
CA CYS A 27 1.99 3.54 9.44
C CYS A 27 0.72 4.04 10.15
N ARG A 28 0.44 5.34 10.17
CA ARG A 28 -0.72 5.95 10.86
C ARG A 28 -0.93 5.36 12.27
N ASP A 29 -2.10 4.73 12.50
CA ASP A 29 -2.50 4.08 13.77
C ASP A 29 -1.86 2.70 13.96
N GLN A 30 -0.81 2.36 13.23
CA GLN A 30 -0.07 1.10 13.30
C GLN A 30 -0.98 -0.15 13.15
N VAL A 31 -2.03 -0.05 12.30
CA VAL A 31 -3.00 -1.16 12.08
C VAL A 31 -2.32 -2.38 11.49
N PHE A 32 -1.29 -2.18 10.67
CA PHE A 32 -0.52 -3.28 10.10
C PHE A 32 0.20 -4.09 11.19
N LYS A 33 0.85 -3.42 12.16
CA LYS A 33 1.49 -4.07 13.32
C LYS A 33 0.56 -5.04 14.04
N LYS A 34 -0.70 -4.62 14.27
CA LYS A 34 -1.74 -5.43 14.93
C LYS A 34 -2.15 -6.68 14.14
N SER A 35 -1.81 -6.74 12.85
CA SER A 35 -2.11 -7.85 11.95
C SER A 35 -0.96 -8.84 11.81
N LEU A 36 0.23 -8.49 12.29
CA LEU A 36 1.43 -9.33 12.22
C LEU A 36 1.42 -10.41 13.30
N HIS A 37 2.09 -11.53 13.02
CA HIS A 37 2.21 -12.65 13.95
C HIS A 37 3.65 -13.17 13.99
N GLY A 38 4.10 -13.52 15.20
CA GLY A 38 5.44 -14.06 15.44
C GLY A 38 6.31 -13.11 16.23
N ASP A 39 7.61 -13.27 16.10
CA ASP A 39 8.62 -12.44 16.73
C ASP A 39 9.19 -11.43 15.72
N PHE A 40 9.11 -10.15 16.05
CA PHE A 40 9.56 -9.08 15.16
C PHE A 40 9.81 -7.78 15.93
N LYS A 41 10.73 -6.98 15.41
CA LYS A 41 10.89 -5.58 15.79
C LYS A 41 10.14 -4.71 14.77
N TYR A 42 9.27 -3.82 15.26
CA TYR A 42 8.50 -2.91 14.41
C TYR A 42 9.06 -1.50 14.47
N ILE A 43 9.08 -0.83 13.32
CA ILE A 43 9.42 0.58 13.17
C ILE A 43 8.37 1.18 12.27
N GLY A 44 7.58 2.12 12.78
CA GLY A 44 6.60 2.88 12.01
C GLY A 44 7.19 4.22 11.56
N ILE A 45 6.91 4.63 10.33
CA ILE A 45 7.24 5.98 9.83
C ILE A 45 5.96 6.64 9.34
N ASP A 46 5.67 7.83 9.84
CA ASP A 46 4.64 8.73 9.32
C ASP A 46 4.95 10.18 9.71
N TYR A 47 4.19 11.12 9.17
CA TYR A 47 4.26 12.50 9.59
C TYR A 47 3.13 12.81 10.58
N ASP A 48 3.41 12.62 11.86
CA ASP A 48 2.52 12.93 12.97
C ASP A 48 3.32 13.55 14.13
N PRO A 49 3.36 14.88 14.26
CA PRO A 49 4.16 15.57 15.27
C PRO A 49 3.65 15.35 16.71
N GLU A 50 2.45 14.80 16.89
CA GLU A 50 1.86 14.53 18.22
C GLU A 50 2.10 13.11 18.71
N ASN A 51 2.68 12.24 17.85
CA ASN A 51 2.94 10.84 18.19
C ASN A 51 4.30 10.69 18.88
N ASP A 52 4.29 10.21 20.13
CA ASP A 52 5.47 10.01 20.98
C ASP A 52 5.82 8.52 21.20
N ASP A 53 5.22 7.60 20.45
CA ASP A 53 5.52 6.16 20.52
C ASP A 53 6.98 5.89 20.16
N SER A 54 7.70 5.14 20.99
CA SER A 54 9.12 4.79 20.79
C SER A 54 9.41 3.96 19.53
N GLU A 55 8.39 3.30 18.98
CA GLU A 55 8.48 2.54 17.73
C GLU A 55 8.08 3.38 16.50
N PHE A 56 7.81 4.66 16.69
CA PHE A 56 7.40 5.61 15.67
C PHE A 56 8.53 6.61 15.36
N ILE A 57 8.75 6.84 14.08
CA ILE A 57 9.64 7.87 13.57
C ILE A 57 8.80 8.95 12.89
N ASN A 58 8.72 10.12 13.51
CA ASN A 58 8.09 11.28 12.87
C ASN A 58 8.97 11.79 11.74
N HIS A 59 8.56 11.52 10.50
CA HIS A 59 9.34 11.88 9.32
C HIS A 59 8.47 12.16 8.11
N ASN A 60 8.78 13.25 7.40
CA ASN A 60 8.12 13.59 6.15
C ASN A 60 8.79 12.84 4.99
N LEU A 61 8.05 11.90 4.38
CA LEU A 61 8.52 11.09 3.27
C LEU A 61 8.91 11.88 2.00
N GLU A 62 8.50 13.14 1.87
CA GLU A 62 9.00 14.00 0.79
C GLU A 62 10.53 14.22 0.86
N ASN A 63 11.13 13.97 2.03
CA ASN A 63 12.58 14.02 2.23
C ASN A 63 13.29 12.66 2.02
N GLY A 64 12.61 11.68 1.42
CA GLY A 64 13.12 10.31 1.29
C GLY A 64 12.91 9.47 2.54
N LEU A 65 13.53 8.28 2.61
CA LEU A 65 13.58 7.48 3.83
C LEU A 65 14.73 7.97 4.74
N PRO A 66 14.56 7.94 6.08
CA PRO A 66 15.60 8.35 7.01
C PRO A 66 16.93 7.60 6.76
N GLU A 67 18.04 8.31 6.70
CA GLU A 67 19.37 7.72 6.43
C GLU A 67 19.83 6.77 7.54
N GLN A 68 19.49 7.10 8.78
CA GLN A 68 19.87 6.37 10.00
C GLN A 68 19.15 5.02 10.17
N LEU A 69 18.23 4.68 9.28
CA LEU A 69 17.63 3.34 9.29
C LEU A 69 18.70 2.28 9.02
N GLY A 70 18.88 1.37 9.98
CA GLY A 70 19.72 0.21 9.82
C GLY A 70 19.20 -0.79 8.78
N LYS A 71 19.67 -2.02 8.85
CA LYS A 71 19.16 -3.12 8.01
C LYS A 71 17.72 -3.43 8.40
N ILE A 72 16.86 -3.56 7.40
CA ILE A 72 15.44 -3.86 7.52
C ILE A 72 15.16 -5.16 6.76
N ASP A 73 14.51 -6.12 7.39
CA ASP A 73 14.17 -7.37 6.70
C ASP A 73 12.99 -7.17 5.76
N ILE A 74 11.93 -6.51 6.24
CA ILE A 74 10.70 -6.32 5.50
C ILE A 74 10.27 -4.85 5.52
N ILE A 75 10.02 -4.29 4.35
CA ILE A 75 9.44 -2.95 4.23
C ILE A 75 8.00 -3.09 3.74
N ASN A 76 7.09 -2.41 4.44
CA ASN A 76 5.67 -2.31 4.09
C ASN A 76 5.32 -0.88 3.71
N ALA A 77 4.63 -0.68 2.59
CA ALA A 77 4.15 0.62 2.10
C ALA A 77 2.73 0.46 1.49
N MET A 78 1.71 0.66 2.33
CA MET A 78 0.31 0.46 1.96
C MET A 78 -0.42 1.77 1.75
N ASP A 79 -0.87 2.08 0.52
CA ASP A 79 -1.55 3.33 0.18
C ASP A 79 -0.79 4.57 0.68
N VAL A 80 0.50 4.62 0.44
CA VAL A 80 1.36 5.74 0.82
C VAL A 80 2.09 6.34 -0.39
N LEU A 81 2.52 5.49 -1.33
CA LEU A 81 3.35 5.95 -2.44
C LEU A 81 2.62 6.92 -3.38
N GLU A 82 1.32 6.80 -3.52
CA GLU A 82 0.51 7.74 -4.31
C GLU A 82 0.36 9.12 -3.67
N HIS A 83 0.77 9.28 -2.43
CA HIS A 83 0.71 10.55 -1.69
C HIS A 83 1.99 11.38 -1.78
N VAL A 84 3.12 10.79 -2.19
CA VAL A 84 4.44 11.44 -2.26
C VAL A 84 4.80 11.84 -3.68
N GLU A 85 5.46 12.99 -3.84
CA GLU A 85 5.93 13.47 -5.15
C GLU A 85 7.10 12.62 -5.66
N ASN A 86 8.03 12.27 -4.75
CA ASN A 86 9.25 11.52 -5.03
C ASN A 86 9.04 9.99 -5.00
N ILE A 87 7.91 9.52 -5.55
CA ILE A 87 7.51 8.09 -5.54
C ILE A 87 8.62 7.15 -6.05
N HIS A 88 9.38 7.55 -7.08
CA HIS A 88 10.45 6.73 -7.66
C HIS A 88 11.62 6.54 -6.69
N ASP A 89 11.99 7.59 -5.96
CA ASP A 89 13.10 7.54 -5.02
C ASP A 89 12.74 6.70 -3.79
N ILE A 90 11.56 6.93 -3.21
CA ILE A 90 11.04 6.11 -2.09
C ILE A 90 10.94 4.63 -2.50
N PHE A 91 10.39 4.34 -3.69
CA PHE A 91 10.29 2.98 -4.18
C PHE A 91 11.65 2.32 -4.31
N ASN A 92 12.64 3.01 -4.90
CA ASN A 92 14.00 2.51 -5.03
C ASN A 92 14.70 2.32 -3.68
N ASP A 93 14.49 3.24 -2.75
CA ASP A 93 15.08 3.18 -1.41
C ASP A 93 14.52 2.00 -0.60
N CYS A 94 13.27 1.60 -0.83
CA CYS A 94 12.74 0.36 -0.26
C CYS A 94 13.61 -0.85 -0.61
N PHE A 95 14.10 -0.97 -1.85
CA PHE A 95 14.95 -2.10 -2.26
C PHE A 95 16.39 -1.98 -1.80
N LYS A 96 16.92 -0.77 -1.63
CA LYS A 96 18.26 -0.54 -1.09
C LYS A 96 18.35 -0.90 0.40
N LYS A 97 17.27 -0.60 1.15
CA LYS A 97 17.23 -0.79 2.61
C LYS A 97 16.67 -2.15 3.03
N SER A 98 15.88 -2.81 2.19
CA SER A 98 15.30 -4.13 2.52
C SER A 98 16.23 -5.28 2.19
N GLU A 99 16.36 -6.22 3.14
CA GLU A 99 17.18 -7.41 2.96
C GLU A 99 16.39 -8.62 2.42
N GLN A 100 15.08 -8.67 2.61
CA GLN A 100 14.28 -9.85 2.28
C GLN A 100 13.04 -9.55 1.44
N LYS A 101 12.15 -8.64 1.89
CA LYS A 101 10.86 -8.42 1.26
C LYS A 101 10.44 -6.96 1.27
N VAL A 102 9.73 -6.59 0.20
CA VAL A 102 9.02 -5.31 0.10
C VAL A 102 7.56 -5.60 -0.22
N ALA A 103 6.64 -5.15 0.63
CA ALA A 103 5.20 -5.25 0.46
C ALA A 103 4.64 -3.88 0.08
N ILE A 104 3.95 -3.79 -1.06
CA ILE A 104 3.41 -2.53 -1.57
C ILE A 104 1.95 -2.72 -1.94
N ALA A 105 1.11 -1.76 -1.58
CA ALA A 105 -0.24 -1.65 -2.06
C ALA A 105 -0.45 -0.31 -2.76
N LEU A 106 -1.07 -0.35 -3.95
CA LEU A 106 -1.40 0.81 -4.75
C LEU A 106 -2.88 0.76 -5.14
N PRO A 107 -3.67 1.81 -4.87
CA PRO A 107 -5.09 1.83 -5.19
C PRO A 107 -5.31 1.87 -6.70
N ASN A 108 -6.45 1.34 -7.14
CA ASN A 108 -6.92 1.51 -8.51
C ASN A 108 -8.00 2.59 -8.55
N MET A 109 -7.62 3.83 -8.82
CA MET A 109 -8.54 4.97 -8.90
C MET A 109 -9.48 4.90 -10.11
N ALA A 110 -9.21 3.97 -11.04
CA ALA A 110 -10.10 3.64 -12.14
C ALA A 110 -11.06 2.47 -11.83
N TYR A 111 -11.22 2.09 -10.57
CA TYR A 111 -12.18 1.10 -10.08
C TYR A 111 -13.61 1.51 -10.45
N TYR A 112 -14.46 0.54 -10.81
CA TYR A 112 -15.78 0.82 -11.42
C TYR A 112 -16.66 1.80 -10.64
N LYS A 113 -16.62 1.78 -9.31
CA LYS A 113 -17.41 2.72 -8.51
C LYS A 113 -16.95 4.17 -8.68
N PHE A 114 -15.65 4.41 -8.72
CA PHE A 114 -15.12 5.76 -8.97
C PHE A 114 -15.50 6.24 -10.37
N ARG A 115 -15.48 5.33 -11.39
CA ARG A 115 -15.95 5.66 -12.74
C ARG A 115 -17.42 6.02 -12.78
N LEU A 116 -18.29 5.24 -12.09
CA LEU A 116 -19.70 5.53 -12.01
C LEU A 116 -19.98 6.85 -11.27
N THR A 117 -19.27 7.10 -10.15
CA THR A 117 -19.34 8.38 -9.45
C THR A 117 -19.00 9.52 -10.40
N PHE A 118 -17.86 9.44 -11.10
CA PHE A 118 -17.47 10.47 -12.07
C PHE A 118 -18.50 10.66 -13.19
N LEU A 119 -19.02 9.57 -13.75
CA LEU A 119 -20.01 9.61 -14.84
C LEU A 119 -21.31 10.33 -14.42
N PHE A 120 -21.77 10.11 -13.18
CA PHE A 120 -23.05 10.64 -12.71
C PHE A 120 -22.95 11.96 -11.94
N SER A 121 -21.82 12.26 -11.30
CA SER A 121 -21.63 13.48 -10.49
C SER A 121 -20.63 14.47 -11.11
N GLY A 122 -19.83 14.05 -12.08
CA GLY A 122 -18.69 14.83 -12.57
C GLY A 122 -17.51 14.91 -11.59
N GLU A 123 -17.59 14.23 -10.44
CA GLU A 123 -16.58 14.29 -9.40
C GLU A 123 -15.75 13.01 -9.32
N ILE A 124 -14.45 13.16 -9.16
CA ILE A 124 -13.53 12.07 -8.81
C ILE A 124 -13.50 11.91 -7.29
N SER A 125 -12.83 10.87 -6.79
CA SER A 125 -12.59 10.68 -5.35
C SER A 125 -12.12 11.96 -4.66
N GLY A 126 -12.60 12.21 -3.43
CA GLY A 126 -12.23 13.37 -2.60
C GLY A 126 -10.72 13.61 -2.42
N LYS A 127 -9.88 12.59 -2.68
CA LYS A 127 -8.41 12.73 -2.66
C LYS A 127 -7.84 13.58 -3.80
N TYR A 128 -8.63 13.88 -4.85
CA TYR A 128 -8.26 14.68 -6.03
C TYR A 128 -9.03 15.98 -6.15
N ILE A 129 -9.94 16.27 -5.21
CA ILE A 129 -10.73 17.51 -5.24
C ILE A 129 -9.83 18.70 -4.93
N PHE A 130 -10.06 19.82 -5.59
CA PHE A 130 -9.45 21.09 -5.26
C PHE A 130 -10.12 21.65 -4.00
N HIS A 131 -9.45 21.50 -2.87
CA HIS A 131 -9.96 21.95 -1.58
C HIS A 131 -9.68 23.44 -1.35
N SER A 132 -10.65 24.14 -0.74
CA SER A 132 -10.50 25.54 -0.33
C SER A 132 -9.43 25.73 0.77
N LYS A 133 -9.12 24.69 1.55
CA LYS A 133 -8.07 24.68 2.57
C LYS A 133 -7.00 23.63 2.21
N LYS A 134 -5.76 23.89 2.63
CA LYS A 134 -4.66 22.94 2.46
C LYS A 134 -4.98 21.65 3.21
N ILE A 135 -4.97 20.52 2.50
CA ILE A 135 -5.05 19.19 3.08
C ILE A 135 -3.74 18.44 2.82
N ILE A 136 -3.31 17.63 3.79
CA ILE A 136 -2.07 16.86 3.70
C ILE A 136 -2.36 15.55 2.98
N ASP A 137 -3.46 14.87 3.32
CA ASP A 137 -3.85 13.56 2.80
C ASP A 137 -4.54 13.67 1.43
N ARG A 138 -3.75 13.96 0.38
CA ARG A 138 -4.20 13.99 -1.03
C ARG A 138 -3.36 13.07 -1.89
N HIS A 139 -3.97 12.49 -2.93
CA HIS A 139 -3.21 11.76 -3.94
C HIS A 139 -2.52 12.74 -4.89
N ARG A 140 -1.25 12.54 -5.11
CA ARG A 140 -0.46 13.27 -6.12
C ARG A 140 -0.49 12.53 -7.45
N TRP A 141 -0.60 11.20 -7.41
CA TRP A 141 -0.59 10.34 -8.57
C TRP A 141 -1.95 9.67 -8.78
N PHE A 142 -2.46 9.73 -10.03
CA PHE A 142 -3.65 9.01 -10.43
C PHE A 142 -3.27 7.58 -10.80
N THR A 143 -3.31 6.70 -9.83
CA THR A 143 -2.92 5.30 -9.98
C THR A 143 -4.04 4.47 -10.59
N THR A 144 -3.70 3.60 -11.54
CA THR A 144 -4.64 2.68 -12.19
C THR A 144 -4.09 1.26 -12.22
N TYR A 145 -4.95 0.28 -12.46
CA TYR A 145 -4.58 -1.13 -12.44
C TYR A 145 -3.30 -1.45 -13.25
N TYR A 146 -3.27 -1.07 -14.53
CA TYR A 146 -2.10 -1.36 -15.39
C TYR A 146 -0.91 -0.46 -15.11
N ASN A 147 -1.13 0.80 -14.77
CA ASN A 147 -0.04 1.72 -14.43
C ASN A 147 0.70 1.24 -13.19
N ASN A 148 -0.03 0.77 -12.17
CA ASN A 148 0.55 0.19 -10.95
C ASN A 148 1.44 -1.02 -11.28
N ILE A 149 0.92 -1.95 -12.10
CA ILE A 149 1.68 -3.14 -12.50
C ILE A 149 2.92 -2.75 -13.32
N ASN A 150 2.77 -1.83 -14.26
CA ASN A 150 3.88 -1.39 -15.09
C ASN A 150 4.95 -0.67 -14.25
N PHE A 151 4.53 0.24 -13.36
CA PHE A 151 5.42 0.95 -12.44
C PHE A 151 6.27 -0.02 -11.62
N VAL A 152 5.61 -0.97 -10.93
CA VAL A 152 6.31 -1.95 -10.10
C VAL A 152 7.22 -2.85 -10.92
N LYS A 153 6.77 -3.37 -12.06
CA LYS A 153 7.59 -4.24 -12.92
C LYS A 153 8.82 -3.55 -13.48
N THR A 154 8.67 -2.27 -13.89
CA THR A 154 9.77 -1.52 -14.52
C THR A 154 10.83 -1.11 -13.51
N ASN A 155 10.43 -0.77 -12.28
CA ASN A 155 11.33 -0.21 -11.29
C ASN A 155 11.85 -1.24 -10.27
N THR A 156 11.33 -2.48 -10.25
CA THR A 156 11.84 -3.54 -9.38
C THR A 156 13.20 -4.04 -9.88
N PRO A 157 14.25 -4.10 -9.03
CA PRO A 157 15.55 -4.60 -9.43
C PRO A 157 15.51 -6.08 -9.86
N LYS A 158 16.39 -6.49 -10.78
CA LYS A 158 16.40 -7.84 -11.40
C LYS A 158 16.58 -9.00 -10.42
N ASN A 159 17.23 -8.74 -9.30
CA ASN A 159 17.44 -9.72 -8.22
C ASN A 159 16.26 -9.81 -7.23
N TRP A 160 15.08 -9.32 -7.62
CA TRP A 160 13.87 -9.39 -6.84
C TRP A 160 12.73 -10.03 -7.65
N LYS A 161 11.95 -10.88 -7.00
CA LYS A 161 10.81 -11.60 -7.60
C LYS A 161 9.50 -11.00 -7.15
N ILE A 162 8.66 -10.60 -8.12
CA ILE A 162 7.37 -9.96 -7.88
C ILE A 162 6.27 -11.02 -7.80
N LYS A 163 5.48 -11.00 -6.72
CA LYS A 163 4.19 -11.68 -6.59
C LYS A 163 3.09 -10.62 -6.53
N HIS A 164 2.23 -10.59 -7.55
CA HIS A 164 1.12 -9.64 -7.65
C HIS A 164 -0.19 -10.30 -7.24
N TYR A 165 -1.00 -9.56 -6.48
CA TYR A 165 -2.31 -9.98 -6.01
C TYR A 165 -3.37 -8.92 -6.30
N ASN A 166 -4.48 -9.36 -6.88
CA ASN A 166 -5.67 -8.54 -7.06
C ASN A 166 -6.46 -8.48 -5.75
N PHE A 167 -6.57 -7.30 -5.15
CA PHE A 167 -7.33 -7.12 -3.93
C PHE A 167 -8.67 -6.44 -4.22
N ILE A 168 -9.73 -6.99 -3.60
CA ILE A 168 -11.11 -6.51 -3.73
C ILE A 168 -11.49 -5.83 -2.42
N ALA A 169 -12.05 -4.62 -2.49
CA ALA A 169 -12.44 -3.87 -1.31
C ALA A 169 -13.46 -4.64 -0.44
N GLN A 170 -13.09 -4.85 0.82
CA GLN A 170 -13.84 -5.68 1.76
C GLN A 170 -14.75 -4.82 2.66
N ARG A 171 -15.51 -3.91 2.09
CA ARG A 171 -16.55 -3.22 2.85
C ARG A 171 -17.71 -4.18 3.15
N LYS A 172 -18.51 -3.89 4.22
CA LYS A 172 -19.75 -4.64 4.53
C LYS A 172 -20.61 -4.74 3.25
N ARG A 173 -20.62 -5.89 2.60
CA ARG A 173 -21.35 -6.13 1.35
C ARG A 173 -22.22 -7.35 1.48
N ASN A 174 -23.28 -7.38 0.68
CA ASN A 174 -24.04 -8.59 0.45
C ASN A 174 -23.09 -9.68 -0.13
N PHE A 175 -23.19 -10.88 0.39
CA PHE A 175 -22.39 -12.04 0.00
C PHE A 175 -22.40 -12.30 -1.51
N ILE A 176 -23.57 -12.18 -2.15
CA ILE A 176 -23.75 -12.38 -3.60
C ILE A 176 -22.91 -11.36 -4.40
N PHE A 177 -22.99 -10.08 -4.05
CA PHE A 177 -22.23 -9.02 -4.72
C PHE A 177 -20.71 -9.19 -4.55
N TYR A 178 -20.26 -9.68 -3.39
CA TYR A 178 -18.83 -9.95 -3.18
C TYR A 178 -18.34 -11.07 -4.12
N HIS A 179 -19.09 -12.17 -4.25
CA HIS A 179 -18.71 -13.27 -5.14
C HIS A 179 -18.76 -12.89 -6.62
N LEU A 180 -19.77 -12.13 -7.02
CA LEU A 180 -19.87 -11.59 -8.38
C LEU A 180 -18.66 -10.71 -8.70
N GLU A 181 -18.33 -9.77 -7.82
CA GLU A 181 -17.17 -8.88 -8.02
C GLU A 181 -15.86 -9.67 -8.06
N LYS A 182 -15.74 -10.74 -7.28
CA LYS A 182 -14.57 -11.64 -7.32
C LYS A 182 -14.42 -12.33 -8.67
N VAL A 183 -15.51 -12.73 -9.31
CA VAL A 183 -15.49 -13.28 -10.67
C VAL A 183 -15.15 -12.19 -11.69
N LEU A 184 -15.82 -11.04 -11.61
CA LEU A 184 -15.59 -9.91 -12.49
C LEU A 184 -14.17 -9.35 -12.38
N SER A 185 -13.56 -9.37 -11.19
CA SER A 185 -12.16 -8.95 -11.01
C SER A 185 -11.14 -9.85 -11.71
N LYS A 186 -11.49 -11.10 -11.98
CA LYS A 186 -10.65 -11.98 -12.79
C LYS A 186 -10.80 -11.75 -14.30
N LEU A 187 -12.03 -11.47 -14.75
CA LEU A 187 -12.34 -11.24 -16.16
C LEU A 187 -11.99 -9.82 -16.62
N PHE A 188 -12.28 -8.84 -15.78
CA PHE A 188 -12.11 -7.43 -16.05
C PHE A 188 -11.36 -6.71 -14.92
N PRO A 189 -10.08 -7.05 -14.66
CA PRO A 189 -9.35 -6.58 -13.49
C PRO A 189 -9.24 -5.06 -13.41
N LYS A 190 -9.03 -4.38 -14.55
CA LYS A 190 -8.95 -2.91 -14.61
C LYS A 190 -10.18 -2.17 -14.07
N PHE A 191 -11.35 -2.85 -14.03
CA PHE A 191 -12.60 -2.28 -13.54
C PHE A 191 -12.93 -2.73 -12.11
N PHE A 192 -12.65 -3.98 -11.77
CA PHE A 192 -13.17 -4.62 -10.55
C PHE A 192 -12.10 -4.92 -9.50
N VAL A 193 -10.82 -4.77 -9.80
CA VAL A 193 -9.77 -4.78 -8.78
C VAL A 193 -9.73 -3.42 -8.11
N TYR A 194 -9.86 -3.41 -6.79
CA TYR A 194 -9.85 -2.19 -5.99
C TYR A 194 -8.42 -1.69 -5.75
N GLU A 195 -7.50 -2.63 -5.54
CA GLU A 195 -6.13 -2.35 -5.15
C GLU A 195 -5.19 -3.42 -5.68
N ASN A 196 -4.00 -3.02 -6.13
CA ASN A 196 -2.92 -3.91 -6.51
C ASN A 196 -2.00 -4.11 -5.31
N ILE A 197 -1.84 -5.34 -4.85
CA ILE A 197 -0.90 -5.68 -3.78
C ILE A 197 0.28 -6.46 -4.38
N PHE A 198 1.48 -6.03 -4.04
CA PHE A 198 2.71 -6.65 -4.48
C PHE A 198 3.51 -7.12 -3.26
N ILE A 199 3.92 -8.38 -3.25
CA ILE A 199 4.94 -8.91 -2.34
C ILE A 199 6.16 -9.21 -3.20
N ILE A 200 7.23 -8.49 -2.94
CA ILE A 200 8.44 -8.54 -3.75
C ILE A 200 9.55 -9.10 -2.87
N GLU A 201 10.14 -10.22 -3.28
CA GLU A 201 11.09 -10.99 -2.48
C GLU A 201 12.46 -10.98 -3.15
N LYS A 202 13.51 -10.77 -2.35
CA LYS A 202 14.89 -10.87 -2.82
C LYS A 202 15.20 -12.32 -3.20
N VAL A 203 15.85 -12.53 -4.33
CA VAL A 203 16.21 -13.86 -4.86
C VAL A 203 17.64 -14.21 -4.42
#